data_857ad75d0f16c5eefca084f48547308a
#
_entry.id   857ad75d0f16c5eefca084f48547308a
#
_cell.length_a   1.000
_cell.length_b   1.000
_cell.length_c   1.000
_cell.angle_alpha   90.00
_cell.angle_beta   90.00
_cell.angle_gamma   90.00
#
_symmetry.space_group_name_H-M   'P 1'
#
loop_
_entity.id
_entity.type
_entity.pdbx_description
1 polymer ?
#
loop_
_entity_poly.entity_id
_entity_poly.type
_entity_poly.pdbx_seq_one_letter_code
_entity_poly.pdbx_strand_id
1 'polypeptide(L)'
;MFALLLLLSVQIGPAAGTPNRQPQLAARDDAVGVAYGAGNAIYFAASTDGAATFGPPVLVSSQGELALGMHRGPRIAYTGQGIVISAVVGQQGEGKDGDVMAWRSLDGGKSWSAPVRVNDVPASAREGLHAMAFGGRDTLFAAWLDLREKGTRIYGSVSRDGGATWSENRLVYRSPSGTVCQCCHPSVAVDRSGVILVMFRNALEGSRDLYLARSADGGKTFAAAQKVGGGTWKLDACPMDGGGVTVDEKGRVATIWRREGTVFATRGGDAEEPLGLGRNPTVVATTAGAYSAWTEGTSVRVKTRGAAPPETVDEDGAFPALAVVRDGSAVVAWESKGAIVIRKIR
;
A
#
# COMPACT_ATOMS: atom_id res chain seq x y z
N MET A 1 -14.47 10.05 -37.19
CA MET A 1 -14.27 8.61 -36.89
C MET A 1 -13.43 8.54 -35.63
N PHE A 2 -14.07 8.52 -34.44
CA PHE A 2 -13.38 8.37 -33.17
C PHE A 2 -13.00 6.90 -33.02
N ALA A 3 -11.71 6.61 -33.07
CA ALA A 3 -11.19 5.30 -32.71
C ALA A 3 -11.44 5.11 -31.22
N LEU A 4 -12.39 4.26 -30.87
CA LEU A 4 -12.59 3.73 -29.53
C LEU A 4 -11.35 2.89 -29.22
N LEU A 5 -10.31 3.51 -28.63
CA LEU A 5 -9.21 2.75 -28.05
C LEU A 5 -9.82 1.92 -26.90
N LEU A 6 -10.14 0.68 -27.19
CA LEU A 6 -10.38 -0.32 -26.17
C LEU A 6 -9.12 -0.38 -25.31
N LEU A 7 -9.15 0.22 -24.13
CA LEU A 7 -8.12 0.08 -23.13
C LEU A 7 -8.13 -1.38 -22.66
N LEU A 8 -7.28 -2.20 -23.28
CA LEU A 8 -7.15 -3.62 -22.96
C LEU A 8 -6.69 -3.76 -21.51
N SER A 9 -7.45 -4.50 -20.73
CA SER A 9 -7.05 -4.93 -19.40
C SER A 9 -6.24 -6.23 -19.51
N VAL A 10 -5.15 -6.33 -18.76
CA VAL A 10 -4.42 -7.57 -18.59
C VAL A 10 -5.01 -8.31 -17.39
N GLN A 11 -5.19 -9.61 -17.50
CA GLN A 11 -5.71 -10.45 -16.43
C GLN A 11 -4.69 -11.51 -16.05
N ILE A 12 -4.36 -11.59 -14.75
CA ILE A 12 -3.59 -12.67 -14.15
C ILE A 12 -4.59 -13.59 -13.44
N GLY A 13 -4.87 -14.72 -14.06
CA GLY A 13 -5.84 -15.70 -13.56
C GLY A 13 -5.43 -16.33 -12.24
N PRO A 14 -6.35 -17.05 -11.57
CA PRO A 14 -6.10 -17.64 -10.27
C PRO A 14 -4.96 -18.69 -10.35
N ALA A 15 -4.07 -18.66 -9.38
CA ALA A 15 -2.99 -19.61 -9.25
C ALA A 15 -3.54 -20.95 -8.74
N ALA A 16 -3.46 -22.01 -9.56
CA ALA A 16 -3.85 -23.38 -9.17
C ALA A 16 -5.22 -23.49 -8.49
N GLY A 17 -6.22 -22.75 -8.98
CA GLY A 17 -7.58 -22.79 -8.43
C GLY A 17 -7.79 -21.98 -7.15
N THR A 18 -6.76 -21.34 -6.60
CA THR A 18 -6.84 -20.47 -5.44
C THR A 18 -6.99 -19.02 -5.90
N PRO A 19 -7.96 -18.25 -5.37
CA PRO A 19 -8.15 -16.86 -5.75
C PRO A 19 -6.91 -16.01 -5.47
N ASN A 20 -6.51 -15.19 -6.45
CA ASN A 20 -5.50 -14.14 -6.29
C ASN A 20 -6.11 -12.95 -5.55
N ARG A 21 -5.40 -12.42 -4.56
CA ARG A 21 -5.91 -11.37 -3.68
C ARG A 21 -4.85 -10.31 -3.34
N GLN A 22 -5.33 -9.12 -2.98
CA GLN A 22 -4.53 -8.00 -2.43
C GLN A 22 -3.36 -7.60 -3.34
N PRO A 23 -3.64 -7.22 -4.62
CA PRO A 23 -2.59 -6.78 -5.51
C PRO A 23 -1.93 -5.51 -4.99
N GLN A 24 -0.62 -5.43 -5.18
CA GLN A 24 0.16 -4.22 -4.97
C GLN A 24 1.04 -3.97 -6.18
N LEU A 25 1.13 -2.73 -6.58
CA LEU A 25 1.89 -2.28 -7.73
C LEU A 25 3.11 -1.47 -7.31
N ALA A 26 4.21 -1.67 -8.00
CA ALA A 26 5.32 -0.73 -8.05
C ALA A 26 5.75 -0.52 -9.49
N ALA A 27 6.26 0.67 -9.79
CA ALA A 27 6.81 0.97 -11.10
C ALA A 27 8.18 1.67 -10.96
N ARG A 28 9.07 1.37 -11.92
CA ARG A 28 10.31 2.08 -12.16
C ARG A 28 10.44 2.27 -13.66
N ASP A 29 10.25 3.49 -14.11
CA ASP A 29 10.14 3.82 -15.54
C ASP A 29 8.95 3.05 -16.18
N ASP A 30 9.21 2.24 -17.21
CA ASP A 30 8.21 1.40 -17.86
C ASP A 30 8.17 -0.04 -17.30
N ALA A 31 9.06 -0.37 -16.35
CA ALA A 31 8.99 -1.62 -15.62
C ALA A 31 7.90 -1.52 -14.54
N VAL A 32 6.91 -2.42 -14.58
CA VAL A 32 5.82 -2.51 -13.62
C VAL A 32 5.84 -3.90 -13.00
N GLY A 33 5.86 -3.96 -11.67
CA GLY A 33 5.72 -5.19 -10.91
C GLY A 33 4.38 -5.23 -10.20
N VAL A 34 3.72 -6.38 -10.21
CA VAL A 34 2.56 -6.68 -9.37
C VAL A 34 2.89 -7.83 -8.44
N ALA A 35 2.69 -7.61 -7.13
CA ALA A 35 2.76 -8.64 -6.10
C ALA A 35 1.36 -8.92 -5.58
N TYR A 36 1.03 -10.18 -5.32
CA TYR A 36 -0.27 -10.59 -4.79
C TYR A 36 -0.17 -11.89 -4.01
N GLY A 37 -1.17 -12.18 -3.20
CA GLY A 37 -1.27 -13.45 -2.46
C GLY A 37 -2.26 -14.40 -3.10
N ALA A 38 -2.03 -15.73 -2.95
CA ALA A 38 -2.96 -16.79 -3.28
C ALA A 38 -2.83 -17.91 -2.24
N GLY A 39 -3.83 -18.05 -1.35
CA GLY A 39 -3.67 -18.88 -0.15
C GLY A 39 -2.48 -18.38 0.69
N ASN A 40 -1.56 -19.28 1.04
CA ASN A 40 -0.34 -18.92 1.79
C ASN A 40 0.84 -18.53 0.88
N ALA A 41 0.64 -18.51 -0.43
CA ALA A 41 1.70 -18.18 -1.39
C ALA A 41 1.68 -16.70 -1.78
N ILE A 42 2.87 -16.16 -2.00
CA ILE A 42 3.11 -14.83 -2.56
C ILE A 42 3.61 -15.02 -3.99
N TYR A 43 3.02 -14.32 -4.94
CA TYR A 43 3.40 -14.31 -6.34
C TYR A 43 3.80 -12.93 -6.81
N PHE A 44 4.62 -12.91 -7.84
CA PHE A 44 5.06 -11.70 -8.53
C PHE A 44 4.93 -11.90 -10.04
N ALA A 45 4.47 -10.86 -10.76
CA ALA A 45 4.54 -10.80 -12.21
C ALA A 45 5.08 -9.44 -12.66
N ALA A 46 5.84 -9.43 -13.75
CA ALA A 46 6.51 -8.25 -14.28
C ALA A 46 6.04 -7.89 -15.67
N SER A 47 5.98 -6.60 -15.94
CA SER A 47 5.85 -5.96 -17.24
C SER A 47 7.10 -5.10 -17.48
N THR A 48 7.55 -5.00 -18.75
CA THR A 48 8.63 -4.11 -19.17
C THR A 48 8.15 -3.06 -20.19
N ASP A 49 6.86 -3.04 -20.51
CA ASP A 49 6.23 -2.24 -21.55
C ASP A 49 5.13 -1.29 -21.03
N GLY A 50 5.29 -0.82 -19.79
CA GLY A 50 4.34 0.09 -19.14
C GLY A 50 2.98 -0.53 -18.84
N ALA A 51 2.97 -1.81 -18.47
CA ALA A 51 1.80 -2.64 -18.16
C ALA A 51 0.92 -3.00 -19.36
N ALA A 52 1.45 -2.96 -20.58
CA ALA A 52 0.72 -3.45 -21.75
C ALA A 52 0.64 -4.98 -21.75
N THR A 53 1.71 -5.66 -21.31
CA THR A 53 1.75 -7.12 -21.12
C THR A 53 2.46 -7.47 -19.82
N PHE A 54 2.17 -8.66 -19.29
CA PHE A 54 2.85 -9.23 -18.10
C PHE A 54 3.40 -10.62 -18.43
N GLY A 55 4.60 -10.90 -17.96
CA GLY A 55 5.16 -12.24 -17.96
C GLY A 55 4.40 -13.19 -17.02
N PRO A 56 4.73 -14.50 -17.09
CA PRO A 56 4.10 -15.49 -16.20
C PRO A 56 4.43 -15.19 -14.74
N PRO A 57 3.49 -15.46 -13.80
CA PRO A 57 3.73 -15.30 -12.39
C PRO A 57 4.86 -16.18 -11.87
N VAL A 58 5.70 -15.61 -11.00
CA VAL A 58 6.80 -16.28 -10.31
C VAL A 58 6.45 -16.42 -8.83
N LEU A 59 6.63 -17.60 -8.26
CA LEU A 59 6.47 -17.82 -6.82
C LEU A 59 7.59 -17.11 -6.05
N VAL A 60 7.22 -16.24 -5.11
CA VAL A 60 8.13 -15.56 -4.21
C VAL A 60 8.40 -16.41 -2.96
N SER A 61 7.32 -16.85 -2.33
CA SER A 61 7.36 -17.73 -1.14
C SER A 61 6.01 -18.40 -0.93
N SER A 62 6.04 -19.58 -0.32
CA SER A 62 4.86 -20.29 0.18
C SER A 62 5.09 -20.84 1.60
N GLN A 63 6.06 -20.27 2.32
CA GLN A 63 6.42 -20.70 3.66
C GLN A 63 5.60 -19.97 4.71
N GLY A 64 5.02 -20.73 5.66
CA GLY A 64 4.23 -20.19 6.76
C GLY A 64 2.81 -19.76 6.35
N GLU A 65 2.12 -19.13 7.28
CA GLU A 65 0.74 -18.65 7.15
C GLU A 65 0.73 -17.18 6.74
N LEU A 66 0.43 -16.90 5.48
CA LEU A 66 0.36 -15.54 4.95
C LEU A 66 -0.86 -14.80 5.51
N ALA A 67 -0.65 -13.67 6.16
CA ALA A 67 -1.74 -12.75 6.46
C ALA A 67 -2.27 -12.15 5.14
N LEU A 68 -3.52 -12.48 4.76
CA LEU A 68 -4.11 -12.12 3.47
C LEU A 68 -5.56 -11.64 3.62
N GLY A 69 -5.95 -10.70 2.78
CA GLY A 69 -7.29 -10.11 2.76
C GLY A 69 -7.45 -8.91 3.70
N MET A 70 -8.41 -8.05 3.42
CA MET A 70 -8.71 -6.83 4.18
C MET A 70 -7.46 -5.95 4.38
N HIS A 71 -6.77 -5.63 3.29
CA HIS A 71 -5.49 -4.89 3.24
C HIS A 71 -4.27 -5.61 3.83
N ARG A 72 -4.41 -6.87 4.24
CA ARG A 72 -3.28 -7.74 4.50
C ARG A 72 -2.80 -8.33 3.17
N GLY A 73 -1.54 -8.67 3.09
CA GLY A 73 -0.94 -9.21 1.87
C GLY A 73 0.40 -8.54 1.55
N PRO A 74 1.01 -8.85 0.39
CA PRO A 74 2.33 -8.35 0.06
C PRO A 74 2.36 -6.83 -0.16
N ARG A 75 3.55 -6.23 -0.01
CA ARG A 75 3.92 -4.89 -0.48
C ARG A 75 5.11 -5.04 -1.38
N ILE A 76 5.26 -4.15 -2.36
CA ILE A 76 6.33 -4.21 -3.34
C ILE A 76 6.98 -2.85 -3.53
N ALA A 77 8.30 -2.84 -3.73
CA ALA A 77 9.06 -1.66 -4.13
C ALA A 77 10.20 -2.03 -5.08
N TYR A 78 10.46 -1.18 -6.07
CA TYR A 78 11.72 -1.20 -6.82
C TYR A 78 12.78 -0.42 -6.07
N THR A 79 14.02 -0.93 -6.03
CA THR A 79 15.21 -0.26 -5.50
C THR A 79 16.24 -0.11 -6.60
N GLY A 80 17.34 0.59 -6.33
CA GLY A 80 18.46 0.68 -7.29
C GLY A 80 19.03 -0.68 -7.67
N GLN A 81 19.03 -1.65 -6.75
CA GLN A 81 19.59 -2.98 -6.97
C GLN A 81 18.59 -4.01 -7.50
N GLY A 82 17.27 -3.83 -7.25
CA GLY A 82 16.31 -4.85 -7.65
C GLY A 82 14.90 -4.58 -7.15
N ILE A 83 14.22 -5.65 -6.75
CA ILE A 83 12.83 -5.62 -6.29
C ILE A 83 12.79 -6.18 -4.86
N VAL A 84 12.01 -5.55 -4.00
CA VAL A 84 11.73 -6.04 -2.64
C VAL A 84 10.22 -6.24 -2.48
N ILE A 85 9.85 -7.40 -1.97
CA ILE A 85 8.49 -7.71 -1.55
C ILE A 85 8.51 -7.94 -0.04
N SER A 86 7.55 -7.39 0.69
CA SER A 86 7.33 -7.68 2.10
C SER A 86 5.90 -8.18 2.33
N ALA A 87 5.73 -9.04 3.34
CA ALA A 87 4.43 -9.52 3.78
C ALA A 87 4.51 -9.89 5.26
N VAL A 88 3.36 -9.96 5.93
CA VAL A 88 3.30 -10.53 7.26
C VAL A 88 3.02 -12.03 7.15
N VAL A 89 3.91 -12.83 7.74
CA VAL A 89 3.83 -14.28 7.74
C VAL A 89 3.99 -14.79 9.17
N GLY A 90 3.09 -15.68 9.59
CA GLY A 90 3.14 -16.40 10.86
C GLY A 90 3.41 -17.89 10.69
N GLN A 91 3.38 -18.63 11.78
CA GLN A 91 3.45 -20.09 11.80
C GLN A 91 2.10 -20.70 12.19
N GLN A 92 1.29 -19.97 12.95
CA GLN A 92 0.00 -20.43 13.47
C GLN A 92 -1.19 -19.87 12.69
N GLY A 93 -0.98 -18.76 11.96
CA GLY A 93 -2.03 -18.07 11.22
C GLY A 93 -3.12 -17.41 12.10
N GLU A 94 -4.18 -16.95 11.48
CA GLU A 94 -5.37 -16.35 12.14
C GLU A 94 -5.07 -15.20 13.12
N GLY A 95 -3.95 -14.48 12.91
CA GLY A 95 -3.53 -13.38 13.80
C GLY A 95 -2.98 -13.82 15.16
N LYS A 96 -2.67 -15.11 15.35
CA LYS A 96 -2.06 -15.61 16.59
C LYS A 96 -0.60 -15.21 16.71
N ASP A 97 0.10 -15.21 15.57
CA ASP A 97 1.47 -14.75 15.41
C ASP A 97 1.64 -14.05 14.06
N GLY A 98 2.79 -13.46 13.81
CA GLY A 98 3.13 -12.86 12.52
C GLY A 98 4.28 -11.88 12.61
N ASP A 99 5.18 -12.02 11.66
CA ASP A 99 6.35 -11.16 11.47
C ASP A 99 6.31 -10.52 10.08
N VAL A 100 6.75 -9.27 9.97
CA VAL A 100 7.01 -8.64 8.66
C VAL A 100 8.26 -9.29 8.09
N MET A 101 8.09 -10.05 7.01
CA MET A 101 9.17 -10.70 6.28
C MET A 101 9.41 -9.96 4.96
N ALA A 102 10.66 -9.91 4.50
CA ALA A 102 11.05 -9.28 3.24
C ALA A 102 11.88 -10.24 2.38
N TRP A 103 11.58 -10.28 1.09
CA TRP A 103 12.28 -11.04 0.04
C TRP A 103 12.84 -10.08 -1.00
N ARG A 104 13.99 -10.42 -1.57
CA ARG A 104 14.67 -9.63 -2.59
C ARG A 104 14.84 -10.42 -3.88
N SER A 105 14.70 -9.74 -5.01
CA SER A 105 15.12 -10.24 -6.31
C SER A 105 16.12 -9.27 -6.92
N LEU A 106 17.25 -9.77 -7.40
CA LEU A 106 18.30 -9.01 -8.07
C LEU A 106 18.33 -9.28 -9.59
N ASP A 107 17.43 -10.12 -10.10
CA ASP A 107 17.38 -10.60 -11.48
C ASP A 107 16.05 -10.25 -12.19
N GLY A 108 15.37 -9.21 -11.70
CA GLY A 108 14.11 -8.74 -12.28
C GLY A 108 12.89 -9.58 -11.91
N GLY A 109 12.94 -10.28 -10.77
CA GLY A 109 11.83 -11.07 -10.24
C GLY A 109 11.82 -12.53 -10.69
N LYS A 110 12.90 -13.01 -11.33
CA LYS A 110 13.02 -14.41 -11.78
C LYS A 110 13.32 -15.36 -10.63
N SER A 111 14.09 -14.89 -9.64
CA SER A 111 14.37 -15.62 -8.40
C SER A 111 14.34 -14.71 -7.19
N TRP A 112 14.12 -15.30 -6.01
CA TRP A 112 13.92 -14.59 -4.75
C TRP A 112 14.84 -15.14 -3.65
N SER A 113 15.34 -14.25 -2.80
CA SER A 113 16.16 -14.60 -1.65
C SER A 113 15.39 -15.38 -0.59
N ALA A 114 16.09 -16.00 0.34
CA ALA A 114 15.51 -16.35 1.65
C ALA A 114 14.95 -15.07 2.32
N PRO A 115 13.86 -15.20 3.13
CA PRO A 115 13.25 -14.06 3.81
C PRO A 115 14.16 -13.50 4.90
N VAL A 116 14.08 -12.17 5.11
CA VAL A 116 14.68 -11.46 6.25
C VAL A 116 13.54 -10.89 7.08
N ARG A 117 13.60 -11.08 8.42
CA ARG A 117 12.62 -10.46 9.32
C ARG A 117 12.91 -8.98 9.52
N VAL A 118 11.88 -8.15 9.39
CA VAL A 118 11.95 -6.69 9.49
C VAL A 118 11.71 -6.20 10.92
N ASN A 119 10.74 -6.78 11.63
CA ASN A 119 10.49 -6.45 13.04
C ASN A 119 11.49 -7.20 13.94
N ASP A 120 12.08 -6.50 14.90
CA ASP A 120 13.09 -7.06 15.83
C ASP A 120 12.48 -7.86 16.99
N VAL A 121 11.22 -7.63 17.34
CA VAL A 121 10.48 -8.43 18.33
C VAL A 121 9.61 -9.48 17.60
N PRO A 122 9.86 -10.78 17.80
CA PRO A 122 9.10 -11.85 17.17
C PRO A 122 7.59 -11.76 17.44
N ALA A 123 6.78 -12.10 16.43
CA ALA A 123 5.31 -12.14 16.47
C ALA A 123 4.65 -10.79 16.81
N SER A 124 5.38 -9.67 16.76
CA SER A 124 4.85 -8.36 17.10
C SER A 124 3.95 -7.75 16.02
N ALA A 125 4.00 -8.25 14.78
CA ALA A 125 3.24 -7.74 13.64
C ALA A 125 1.97 -8.58 13.32
N ARG A 126 1.46 -9.35 14.27
CA ARG A 126 0.39 -10.35 14.06
C ARG A 126 -0.95 -9.82 13.52
N GLU A 127 -1.20 -8.50 13.57
CA GLU A 127 -2.36 -7.90 12.89
C GLU A 127 -2.30 -8.07 11.37
N GLY A 128 -1.13 -8.36 10.81
CA GLY A 128 -0.95 -8.57 9.38
C GLY A 128 -0.95 -7.28 8.55
N LEU A 129 -1.04 -6.12 9.18
CA LEU A 129 -1.21 -4.81 8.56
C LEU A 129 0.10 -4.02 8.57
N HIS A 130 0.69 -3.84 7.40
CA HIS A 130 1.94 -3.12 7.21
C HIS A 130 1.94 -2.32 5.90
N ALA A 131 2.92 -1.45 5.74
CA ALA A 131 3.22 -0.71 4.53
C ALA A 131 4.72 -0.67 4.29
N MET A 132 5.15 -0.50 3.05
CA MET A 132 6.53 -0.32 2.65
C MET A 132 6.61 0.70 1.52
N ALA A 133 7.59 1.61 1.58
CA ALA A 133 7.84 2.58 0.52
C ALA A 133 9.33 2.69 0.21
N PHE A 134 9.63 3.04 -1.04
CA PHE A 134 10.97 3.34 -1.53
C PHE A 134 11.33 4.80 -1.24
N GLY A 135 12.53 5.04 -0.71
CA GLY A 135 13.05 6.34 -0.32
C GLY A 135 14.23 6.85 -1.15
N GLY A 136 14.44 6.27 -2.33
CA GLY A 136 15.56 6.62 -3.20
C GLY A 136 16.81 5.74 -2.99
N ARG A 137 17.60 5.57 -4.07
CA ARG A 137 18.73 4.64 -4.14
C ARG A 137 18.31 3.23 -3.72
N ASP A 138 18.77 2.77 -2.56
CA ASP A 138 18.47 1.47 -1.99
C ASP A 138 17.78 1.58 -0.62
N THR A 139 17.23 2.75 -0.31
CA THR A 139 16.54 3.00 0.96
C THR A 139 15.09 2.58 0.86
N LEU A 140 14.63 1.81 1.84
CA LEU A 140 13.25 1.43 2.06
C LEU A 140 12.84 1.81 3.49
N PHE A 141 11.58 2.16 3.67
CA PHE A 141 10.96 2.28 4.99
C PHE A 141 9.74 1.39 5.06
N ALA A 142 9.65 0.58 6.11
CA ALA A 142 8.48 -0.23 6.43
C ALA A 142 7.86 0.24 7.75
N ALA A 143 6.53 0.24 7.83
CA ALA A 143 5.78 0.50 9.07
C ALA A 143 4.66 -0.53 9.24
N TRP A 144 4.34 -0.87 10.48
CA TRP A 144 3.32 -1.89 10.79
C TRP A 144 2.59 -1.58 12.09
N LEU A 145 1.45 -2.24 12.27
CA LEU A 145 0.77 -2.31 13.55
C LEU A 145 1.51 -3.30 14.45
N ASP A 146 2.07 -2.81 15.55
CA ASP A 146 2.94 -3.55 16.45
C ASP A 146 2.26 -3.77 17.81
N LEU A 147 2.32 -5.01 18.28
CA LEU A 147 1.71 -5.48 19.54
C LEU A 147 2.75 -5.99 20.55
N ARG A 148 4.01 -5.55 20.46
CA ARG A 148 5.06 -5.91 21.44
C ARG A 148 4.75 -5.48 22.86
N GLU A 149 3.89 -4.48 23.04
CA GLU A 149 3.42 -3.95 24.31
C GLU A 149 1.89 -3.97 24.37
N LYS A 150 1.31 -3.68 25.52
CA LYS A 150 -0.15 -3.56 25.67
C LYS A 150 -0.68 -2.41 24.79
N GLY A 151 -1.67 -2.71 23.97
CA GLY A 151 -2.22 -1.82 22.94
C GLY A 151 -1.39 -1.79 21.67
N THR A 152 -2.00 -1.43 20.57
CA THR A 152 -1.38 -1.39 19.25
C THR A 152 -0.69 -0.04 19.03
N ARG A 153 0.52 -0.07 18.52
CA ARG A 153 1.33 1.09 18.15
C ARG A 153 1.77 1.01 16.71
N ILE A 154 2.31 2.09 16.18
CA ILE A 154 2.98 2.08 14.88
C ILE A 154 4.48 2.04 15.14
N TYR A 155 5.14 1.00 14.67
CA TYR A 155 6.59 0.89 14.59
C TYR A 155 7.03 0.88 13.13
N GLY A 156 8.29 1.21 12.92
CA GLY A 156 8.90 1.17 11.59
C GLY A 156 10.38 0.82 11.63
N SER A 157 10.90 0.43 10.48
CA SER A 157 12.31 0.10 10.26
C SER A 157 12.77 0.60 8.90
N VAL A 158 14.06 0.91 8.79
CA VAL A 158 14.73 1.37 7.58
C VAL A 158 15.68 0.29 7.07
N SER A 159 15.63 0.01 5.77
CA SER A 159 16.73 -0.65 5.06
C SER A 159 17.46 0.39 4.22
N ARG A 160 18.80 0.28 4.12
CA ARG A 160 19.66 1.17 3.30
C ARG A 160 20.45 0.40 2.23
N ASP A 161 20.16 -0.87 2.09
CA ASP A 161 20.86 -1.84 1.23
C ASP A 161 19.89 -2.66 0.37
N GLY A 162 18.76 -2.04 -0.02
CA GLY A 162 17.77 -2.67 -0.87
C GLY A 162 17.06 -3.84 -0.21
N GLY A 163 16.81 -3.78 1.09
CA GLY A 163 16.08 -4.80 1.87
C GLY A 163 16.95 -5.99 2.32
N ALA A 164 18.30 -5.92 2.20
CA ALA A 164 19.17 -6.99 2.68
C ALA A 164 19.21 -7.05 4.19
N THR A 165 19.25 -5.87 4.83
CA THR A 165 19.21 -5.73 6.28
C THR A 165 18.25 -4.61 6.68
N TRP A 166 17.77 -4.66 7.92
CA TRP A 166 16.84 -3.69 8.49
C TRP A 166 17.37 -3.17 9.82
N SER A 167 17.11 -1.88 10.08
CA SER A 167 17.54 -1.21 11.31
C SER A 167 16.75 -1.72 12.51
N GLU A 168 17.23 -1.41 13.73
CA GLU A 168 16.41 -1.47 14.93
C GLU A 168 15.07 -0.76 14.69
N ASN A 169 13.99 -1.33 15.25
CA ASN A 169 12.68 -0.75 15.09
C ASN A 169 12.53 0.55 15.89
N ARG A 170 11.90 1.53 15.28
CA ARG A 170 11.62 2.83 15.90
C ARG A 170 10.12 3.03 16.11
N LEU A 171 9.77 3.57 17.27
CA LEU A 171 8.40 3.96 17.54
C LEU A 171 8.04 5.16 16.64
N VAL A 172 7.08 4.95 15.74
CA VAL A 172 6.51 6.01 14.88
C VAL A 172 5.44 6.76 15.64
N TYR A 173 4.53 6.01 16.29
CA TYR A 173 3.43 6.63 17.02
C TYR A 173 2.87 5.73 18.12
N ARG A 174 2.57 6.39 19.26
CA ARG A 174 1.81 5.85 20.38
C ARG A 174 0.58 6.74 20.61
N SER A 175 -0.60 6.14 20.57
CA SER A 175 -1.83 6.88 20.87
C SER A 175 -1.92 7.26 22.33
N PRO A 176 -2.34 8.49 22.67
CA PRO A 176 -2.66 8.88 24.06
C PRO A 176 -3.74 7.99 24.70
N SER A 177 -4.65 7.43 23.89
CA SER A 177 -5.68 6.47 24.37
C SER A 177 -5.15 5.05 24.57
N GLY A 178 -3.84 4.83 24.42
CA GLY A 178 -3.17 3.55 24.62
C GLY A 178 -3.13 2.62 23.40
N THR A 179 -3.95 2.86 22.37
CA THR A 179 -3.98 2.06 21.15
C THR A 179 -4.34 2.90 19.92
N VAL A 180 -3.77 2.60 18.76
CA VAL A 180 -4.26 3.05 17.46
C VAL A 180 -5.40 2.15 16.99
N CYS A 181 -6.02 2.46 15.85
CA CYS A 181 -7.04 1.58 15.26
C CYS A 181 -6.39 0.27 14.78
N GLN A 182 -6.74 -0.85 15.40
CA GLN A 182 -6.07 -2.16 15.21
C GLN A 182 -6.39 -2.82 13.87
N CYS A 183 -7.47 -2.41 13.22
CA CYS A 183 -7.97 -3.04 12.00
C CYS A 183 -7.71 -2.23 10.73
N CYS A 184 -6.93 -1.15 10.81
CA CYS A 184 -6.68 -0.24 9.69
C CYS A 184 -5.19 -0.20 9.34
N HIS A 185 -4.88 -0.55 8.10
CA HIS A 185 -3.49 -0.57 7.63
C HIS A 185 -2.84 0.82 7.70
N PRO A 186 -1.56 0.94 8.03
CA PRO A 186 -0.80 2.15 7.80
C PRO A 186 -0.51 2.33 6.31
N SER A 187 -0.20 3.53 5.87
CA SER A 187 0.42 3.80 4.59
C SER A 187 1.66 4.65 4.74
N VAL A 188 2.62 4.50 3.82
CA VAL A 188 3.94 5.13 3.89
C VAL A 188 4.25 5.80 2.56
N ALA A 189 4.84 6.99 2.62
CA ALA A 189 5.50 7.62 1.50
C ALA A 189 6.86 8.18 1.96
N VAL A 190 7.82 8.22 1.04
CA VAL A 190 9.12 8.85 1.27
C VAL A 190 9.39 9.82 0.14
N ASP A 191 9.72 11.07 0.45
CA ASP A 191 10.04 12.05 -0.55
C ASP A 191 11.51 11.96 -1.03
N ARG A 192 11.84 12.71 -2.09
CA ARG A 192 13.21 12.72 -2.65
C ARG A 192 14.27 13.25 -1.70
N SER A 193 13.90 14.00 -0.66
CA SER A 193 14.81 14.49 0.38
C SER A 193 15.02 13.48 1.51
N GLY A 194 14.28 12.34 1.49
CA GLY A 194 14.33 11.31 2.51
C GLY A 194 13.38 11.56 3.68
N VAL A 195 12.46 12.52 3.57
CA VAL A 195 11.40 12.72 4.55
C VAL A 195 10.41 11.55 4.47
N ILE A 196 10.18 10.90 5.60
CA ILE A 196 9.26 9.78 5.73
C ILE A 196 7.93 10.28 6.26
N LEU A 197 6.84 9.88 5.61
CA LEU A 197 5.47 10.13 5.97
C LEU A 197 4.78 8.81 6.30
N VAL A 198 4.17 8.71 7.47
CA VAL A 198 3.40 7.53 7.89
C VAL A 198 1.99 7.98 8.24
N MET A 199 1.02 7.55 7.46
CA MET A 199 -0.39 7.81 7.70
C MET A 199 -1.04 6.58 8.34
N PHE A 200 -1.86 6.80 9.35
CA PHE A 200 -2.53 5.73 10.09
C PHE A 200 -3.84 6.23 10.69
N ARG A 201 -4.76 5.31 10.94
CA ARG A 201 -6.00 5.62 11.65
C ARG A 201 -5.80 5.50 13.15
N ASN A 202 -6.16 6.53 13.90
CA ASN A 202 -6.12 6.51 15.37
C ASN A 202 -7.48 6.14 15.96
N ALA A 203 -7.46 5.66 17.20
CA ALA A 203 -8.62 5.44 18.04
C ALA A 203 -8.53 6.40 19.23
N LEU A 204 -8.97 7.64 19.05
CA LEU A 204 -8.82 8.70 20.05
C LEU A 204 -10.19 9.26 20.43
N GLU A 205 -10.56 9.21 21.72
CA GLU A 205 -11.81 9.77 22.26
C GLU A 205 -13.06 9.34 21.46
N GLY A 206 -13.11 8.05 21.07
CA GLY A 206 -14.23 7.48 20.29
C GLY A 206 -14.23 7.88 18.81
N SER A 207 -13.22 8.61 18.32
CA SER A 207 -13.08 8.91 16.89
C SER A 207 -12.19 7.91 16.18
N ARG A 208 -12.38 7.81 14.87
CA ARG A 208 -11.58 6.98 13.95
C ARG A 208 -10.98 7.86 12.84
N ASP A 209 -10.26 8.92 13.23
CA ASP A 209 -9.67 9.87 12.31
C ASP A 209 -8.27 9.43 11.84
N LEU A 210 -7.85 9.91 10.68
CA LEU A 210 -6.51 9.67 10.14
C LEU A 210 -5.52 10.69 10.70
N TYR A 211 -4.30 10.24 10.91
CA TYR A 211 -3.16 11.04 11.35
C TYR A 211 -1.95 10.78 10.47
N LEU A 212 -1.11 11.80 10.32
CA LEU A 212 0.13 11.76 9.56
C LEU A 212 1.31 12.08 10.49
N ALA A 213 2.19 11.12 10.70
CA ALA A 213 3.48 11.31 11.35
C ALA A 213 4.57 11.58 10.31
N ARG A 214 5.53 12.44 10.66
CA ARG A 214 6.62 12.87 9.76
C ARG A 214 7.97 12.71 10.44
N SER A 215 8.93 12.11 9.72
CA SER A 215 10.35 12.06 10.09
C SER A 215 11.17 12.81 9.05
N ALA A 216 12.05 13.70 9.51
CA ALA A 216 12.98 14.46 8.66
C ALA A 216 14.45 14.00 8.84
N ASP A 217 14.69 12.95 9.64
CA ASP A 217 16.03 12.46 10.01
C ASP A 217 16.26 11.01 9.57
N GLY A 218 15.50 10.56 8.55
CA GLY A 218 15.63 9.22 7.98
C GLY A 218 15.07 8.11 8.89
N GLY A 219 13.98 8.40 9.62
CA GLY A 219 13.25 7.43 10.45
C GLY A 219 13.80 7.25 11.86
N LYS A 220 14.72 8.08 12.31
CA LYS A 220 15.26 8.03 13.68
C LYS A 220 14.25 8.54 14.71
N THR A 221 13.59 9.66 14.39
CA THR A 221 12.54 10.28 15.22
C THR A 221 11.36 10.72 14.36
N PHE A 222 10.18 10.82 14.98
CA PHE A 222 8.95 11.29 14.34
C PHE A 222 8.37 12.46 15.13
N ALA A 223 8.00 13.52 14.41
CA ALA A 223 7.30 14.65 14.99
C ALA A 223 5.89 14.26 15.45
N ALA A 224 5.25 15.12 16.27
CA ALA A 224 3.88 14.92 16.69
C ALA A 224 2.96 14.74 15.47
N ALA A 225 2.19 13.66 15.48
CA ALA A 225 1.31 13.33 14.36
C ALA A 225 0.19 14.36 14.23
N GLN A 226 -0.09 14.80 13.02
CA GLN A 226 -1.12 15.76 12.69
C GLN A 226 -2.36 15.05 12.14
N LYS A 227 -3.55 15.51 12.54
CA LYS A 227 -4.81 15.01 12.00
C LYS A 227 -4.91 15.37 10.51
N VAL A 228 -5.39 14.42 9.70
CA VAL A 228 -5.66 14.60 8.28
C VAL A 228 -7.13 14.96 8.08
N GLY A 229 -7.37 16.05 7.33
CA GLY A 229 -8.71 16.57 7.07
C GLY A 229 -9.36 17.30 8.25
N GLY A 230 -10.45 18.00 7.97
CA GLY A 230 -11.14 18.88 8.94
C GLY A 230 -12.23 18.17 9.76
N GLY A 231 -12.85 17.13 9.22
CA GLY A 231 -13.97 16.44 9.85
C GLY A 231 -13.54 15.36 10.87
N THR A 232 -14.46 14.93 11.72
CA THR A 232 -14.23 13.88 12.73
C THR A 232 -15.25 12.76 12.55
N TRP A 233 -14.78 11.52 12.54
CA TRP A 233 -15.61 10.33 12.45
C TRP A 233 -15.76 9.65 13.80
N LYS A 234 -16.84 9.91 14.51
CA LYS A 234 -17.21 9.15 15.72
C LYS A 234 -17.74 7.79 15.30
N LEU A 235 -17.07 6.73 15.73
CA LEU A 235 -17.40 5.36 15.34
C LEU A 235 -16.99 4.37 16.43
N ASP A 236 -17.96 3.66 16.98
CA ASP A 236 -17.74 2.52 17.88
C ASP A 236 -17.76 1.21 17.09
N ALA A 237 -16.85 1.11 16.10
CA ALA A 237 -16.66 -0.06 15.25
C ALA A 237 -15.28 -0.03 14.58
N CYS A 238 -14.98 -1.08 13.83
CA CYS A 238 -13.76 -1.21 12.99
C CYS A 238 -14.04 -0.73 11.56
N PRO A 239 -13.46 0.39 11.11
CA PRO A 239 -13.61 0.84 9.72
C PRO A 239 -12.99 -0.12 8.69
N MET A 240 -11.96 -0.87 9.06
CA MET A 240 -11.19 -1.79 8.20
C MET A 240 -10.56 -1.08 6.99
N ASP A 241 -10.18 0.19 7.17
CA ASP A 241 -9.75 1.06 6.08
C ASP A 241 -8.76 2.12 6.59
N GLY A 242 -7.51 2.07 6.13
CA GLY A 242 -6.40 2.91 6.60
C GLY A 242 -6.13 4.14 5.75
N GLY A 243 -6.70 4.24 4.54
CA GLY A 243 -6.38 5.31 3.59
C GLY A 243 -5.00 5.21 2.95
N GLY A 244 -4.61 6.23 2.19
CA GLY A 244 -3.36 6.27 1.46
C GLY A 244 -2.65 7.63 1.52
N VAL A 245 -1.32 7.62 1.54
CA VAL A 245 -0.45 8.79 1.41
C VAL A 245 0.55 8.59 0.30
N THR A 246 0.81 9.64 -0.47
CA THR A 246 1.84 9.70 -1.50
C THR A 246 2.47 11.09 -1.53
N VAL A 247 3.59 11.21 -2.21
CA VAL A 247 4.29 12.47 -2.41
C VAL A 247 4.73 12.58 -3.87
N ASP A 248 4.50 13.73 -4.49
CA ASP A 248 4.95 13.97 -5.85
C ASP A 248 6.44 14.39 -5.90
N GLU A 249 6.96 14.52 -7.10
CA GLU A 249 8.37 14.88 -7.33
C GLU A 249 8.77 16.25 -6.80
N LYS A 250 7.81 17.14 -6.52
CA LYS A 250 8.00 18.46 -5.93
C LYS A 250 7.82 18.46 -4.40
N GLY A 251 7.65 17.27 -3.79
CA GLY A 251 7.44 17.13 -2.35
C GLY A 251 6.02 17.47 -1.89
N ARG A 252 5.05 17.64 -2.80
CA ARG A 252 3.66 17.90 -2.42
C ARG A 252 3.00 16.59 -2.00
N VAL A 253 2.50 16.58 -0.77
CA VAL A 253 1.82 15.43 -0.17
C VAL A 253 0.39 15.35 -0.71
N ALA A 254 -0.05 14.15 -1.10
CA ALA A 254 -1.44 13.86 -1.36
C ALA A 254 -1.91 12.73 -0.43
N THR A 255 -3.09 12.88 0.14
CA THR A 255 -3.71 11.89 1.02
C THR A 255 -5.11 11.56 0.52
N ILE A 256 -5.53 10.33 0.77
CA ILE A 256 -6.88 9.85 0.50
C ILE A 256 -7.37 8.99 1.66
N TRP A 257 -8.64 9.14 2.04
CA TRP A 257 -9.20 8.36 3.16
C TRP A 257 -10.71 8.28 3.08
N ARG A 258 -11.28 7.35 3.84
CA ARG A 258 -12.72 7.26 4.05
C ARG A 258 -13.12 7.86 5.39
N ARG A 259 -14.19 8.64 5.41
CA ARG A 259 -14.93 9.10 6.58
C ARG A 259 -16.44 8.92 6.34
N GLU A 260 -17.13 8.22 7.21
CA GLU A 260 -18.60 8.01 7.16
C GLU A 260 -19.13 7.46 5.82
N GLY A 261 -18.36 6.62 5.14
CA GLY A 261 -18.74 6.08 3.84
C GLY A 261 -18.32 6.91 2.63
N THR A 262 -17.89 8.15 2.83
CA THR A 262 -17.37 9.03 1.77
C THR A 262 -15.86 8.96 1.69
N VAL A 263 -15.32 8.88 0.50
CA VAL A 263 -13.88 9.00 0.20
C VAL A 263 -13.54 10.47 0.05
N PHE A 264 -12.52 10.93 0.77
CA PHE A 264 -11.98 12.29 0.73
C PHE A 264 -10.52 12.26 0.27
N ALA A 265 -10.08 13.34 -0.36
CA ALA A 265 -8.67 13.55 -0.71
C ALA A 265 -8.20 14.96 -0.36
N THR A 266 -6.89 15.12 -0.13
CA THR A 266 -6.21 16.42 -0.09
C THR A 266 -4.94 16.37 -0.93
N ARG A 267 -4.43 17.54 -1.34
CA ARG A 267 -3.14 17.66 -2.01
C ARG A 267 -2.47 18.98 -1.67
N GLY A 268 -1.20 18.92 -1.24
CA GLY A 268 -0.37 20.11 -1.06
C GLY A 268 -0.85 21.11 0.00
N GLY A 269 -1.73 20.69 0.92
CA GLY A 269 -2.33 21.56 1.94
C GLY A 269 -3.70 22.15 1.54
N ASP A 270 -4.24 21.76 0.38
CA ASP A 270 -5.59 22.15 -0.04
C ASP A 270 -6.65 21.64 0.94
N ALA A 271 -7.84 22.22 0.88
CA ALA A 271 -9.00 21.73 1.61
C ALA A 271 -9.35 20.30 1.17
N GLU A 272 -10.00 19.53 2.06
CA GLU A 272 -10.46 18.20 1.72
C GLU A 272 -11.55 18.23 0.63
N GLU A 273 -11.40 17.40 -0.40
CA GLU A 273 -12.33 17.23 -1.51
C GLU A 273 -13.07 15.89 -1.33
N PRO A 274 -14.42 15.85 -1.30
CA PRO A 274 -15.17 14.61 -1.37
C PRO A 274 -15.13 14.06 -2.81
N LEU A 275 -14.72 12.79 -2.96
CA LEU A 275 -14.62 12.14 -4.27
C LEU A 275 -15.85 11.27 -4.61
N GLY A 276 -16.57 10.78 -3.61
CA GLY A 276 -17.72 9.90 -3.76
C GLY A 276 -17.84 8.91 -2.61
N LEU A 277 -18.87 8.06 -2.68
CA LEU A 277 -19.04 6.97 -1.72
C LEU A 277 -18.00 5.87 -1.97
N GLY A 278 -17.59 5.16 -0.92
CA GLY A 278 -16.73 4.01 -1.09
C GLY A 278 -15.80 3.71 0.08
N ARG A 279 -14.87 2.77 -0.19
CA ARG A 279 -13.89 2.23 0.76
C ARG A 279 -12.62 1.79 0.03
N ASN A 280 -11.59 1.40 0.78
CA ASN A 280 -10.32 0.93 0.25
C ASN A 280 -9.65 1.92 -0.73
N PRO A 281 -9.58 3.21 -0.39
CA PRO A 281 -9.03 4.20 -1.29
C PRO A 281 -7.50 4.09 -1.37
N THR A 282 -6.97 4.35 -2.57
CA THR A 282 -5.53 4.44 -2.85
C THR A 282 -5.24 5.66 -3.73
N VAL A 283 -4.03 6.20 -3.64
CA VAL A 283 -3.61 7.41 -4.36
C VAL A 283 -2.15 7.32 -4.81
N VAL A 284 -1.89 7.80 -6.01
CA VAL A 284 -0.55 8.12 -6.49
C VAL A 284 -0.53 9.53 -7.07
N ALA A 285 0.57 10.24 -6.91
CA ALA A 285 0.69 11.62 -7.36
C ALA A 285 1.82 11.79 -8.38
N THR A 286 1.60 12.71 -9.31
CA THR A 286 2.59 13.26 -10.23
C THR A 286 2.64 14.78 -10.08
N THR A 287 3.61 15.43 -10.68
CA THR A 287 3.64 16.91 -10.70
C THR A 287 2.41 17.53 -11.39
N ALA A 288 1.75 16.77 -12.28
CA ALA A 288 0.57 17.21 -13.02
C ALA A 288 -0.76 16.99 -12.29
N GLY A 289 -0.79 16.13 -11.26
CA GLY A 289 -2.02 15.83 -10.51
C GLY A 289 -1.91 14.50 -9.77
N ALA A 290 -3.00 14.07 -9.17
CA ALA A 290 -3.12 12.78 -8.51
C ALA A 290 -4.10 11.87 -9.25
N TYR A 291 -3.84 10.57 -9.20
CA TYR A 291 -4.78 9.52 -9.54
C TYR A 291 -5.26 8.88 -8.27
N SER A 292 -6.54 8.64 -8.18
CA SER A 292 -7.18 7.99 -7.03
C SER A 292 -8.01 6.81 -7.50
N ALA A 293 -8.06 5.75 -6.70
CA ALA A 293 -8.95 4.62 -6.94
C ALA A 293 -9.56 4.15 -5.63
N TRP A 294 -10.77 3.61 -5.69
CA TRP A 294 -11.47 3.06 -4.52
C TRP A 294 -12.53 2.05 -4.93
N THR A 295 -13.08 1.35 -3.97
CA THR A 295 -14.20 0.42 -4.16
C THR A 295 -15.50 1.12 -3.74
N GLU A 296 -16.49 1.22 -4.64
CA GLU A 296 -17.85 1.69 -4.37
C GLU A 296 -18.83 0.51 -4.55
N GLY A 297 -19.41 0.02 -3.45
CA GLY A 297 -20.17 -1.23 -3.51
C GLY A 297 -19.29 -2.40 -3.91
N THR A 298 -19.52 -2.94 -5.11
CA THR A 298 -18.68 -3.96 -5.77
C THR A 298 -17.86 -3.40 -6.93
N SER A 299 -18.02 -2.11 -7.25
CA SER A 299 -17.37 -1.49 -8.40
C SER A 299 -16.03 -0.87 -8.03
N VAL A 300 -15.06 -0.91 -8.93
CA VAL A 300 -13.82 -0.15 -8.84
C VAL A 300 -13.98 1.19 -9.54
N ARG A 301 -13.80 2.26 -8.76
CA ARG A 301 -13.84 3.64 -9.23
C ARG A 301 -12.44 4.18 -9.38
N VAL A 302 -12.23 4.97 -10.43
CA VAL A 302 -10.96 5.67 -10.68
C VAL A 302 -11.24 7.14 -10.98
N LYS A 303 -10.50 8.04 -10.32
CA LYS A 303 -10.43 9.46 -10.66
C LYS A 303 -9.06 9.74 -11.26
N THR A 304 -9.07 10.21 -12.50
CA THR A 304 -7.86 10.67 -13.19
C THR A 304 -7.49 12.09 -12.76
N ARG A 305 -6.37 12.58 -13.24
CA ARG A 305 -5.92 13.96 -13.00
C ARG A 305 -6.91 14.97 -13.55
N GLY A 306 -7.11 16.08 -12.84
CA GLY A 306 -7.95 17.18 -13.27
C GLY A 306 -9.39 17.07 -12.78
N ALA A 307 -10.29 17.81 -13.45
CA ALA A 307 -11.67 18.03 -13.01
C ALA A 307 -12.65 16.94 -13.49
N ALA A 308 -12.21 15.95 -14.27
CA ALA A 308 -13.10 14.88 -14.74
C ALA A 308 -13.72 14.11 -13.57
N PRO A 309 -15.01 13.72 -13.67
CA PRO A 309 -15.64 12.91 -12.65
C PRO A 309 -14.99 11.51 -12.60
N PRO A 310 -15.11 10.79 -11.46
CA PRO A 310 -14.66 9.42 -11.38
C PRO A 310 -15.39 8.50 -12.38
N GLU A 311 -14.64 7.57 -12.98
CA GLU A 311 -15.18 6.54 -13.87
C GLU A 311 -15.22 5.17 -13.17
N THR A 312 -16.14 4.29 -13.57
CA THR A 312 -16.13 2.88 -13.20
C THR A 312 -15.24 2.13 -14.19
N VAL A 313 -14.25 1.40 -13.67
CA VAL A 313 -13.35 0.58 -14.50
C VAL A 313 -13.69 -0.90 -14.42
N ASP A 314 -14.41 -1.33 -13.39
CA ASP A 314 -14.96 -2.68 -13.21
C ASP A 314 -16.19 -2.60 -12.30
N GLU A 315 -17.24 -3.35 -12.61
CA GLU A 315 -18.49 -3.43 -11.80
C GLU A 315 -18.40 -4.51 -10.70
N ASP A 316 -17.40 -5.39 -10.78
CA ASP A 316 -17.25 -6.54 -9.88
C ASP A 316 -15.79 -6.71 -9.44
N GLY A 317 -15.26 -5.67 -8.80
CA GLY A 317 -13.87 -5.60 -8.36
C GLY A 317 -13.70 -4.93 -7.01
N ALA A 318 -12.53 -5.15 -6.39
CA ALA A 318 -12.20 -4.61 -5.07
C ALA A 318 -10.69 -4.40 -4.88
N PHE A 319 -10.32 -3.68 -3.82
CA PHE A 319 -8.95 -3.47 -3.37
C PHE A 319 -8.01 -2.97 -4.48
N PRO A 320 -8.29 -1.80 -5.05
CA PRO A 320 -7.43 -1.23 -6.08
C PRO A 320 -6.05 -0.84 -5.52
N ALA A 321 -5.03 -1.01 -6.36
CA ALA A 321 -3.67 -0.51 -6.16
C ALA A 321 -3.25 0.33 -7.36
N LEU A 322 -2.39 1.32 -7.16
CA LEU A 322 -1.94 2.26 -8.19
C LEU A 322 -0.42 2.36 -8.25
N ALA A 323 0.12 2.54 -9.44
CA ALA A 323 1.50 2.97 -9.67
C ALA A 323 1.55 3.96 -10.84
N VAL A 324 2.58 4.80 -10.91
CA VAL A 324 2.82 5.74 -12.01
C VAL A 324 3.97 5.23 -12.87
N VAL A 325 3.79 5.24 -14.18
CA VAL A 325 4.82 4.87 -15.17
C VAL A 325 5.46 6.13 -15.79
N ARG A 326 6.54 5.94 -16.56
CA ARG A 326 7.40 7.00 -17.10
C ARG A 326 6.65 8.13 -17.81
N ASP A 327 5.62 7.81 -18.59
CA ASP A 327 4.85 8.80 -19.34
C ASP A 327 3.86 9.62 -18.47
N GLY A 328 3.88 9.38 -17.15
CA GLY A 328 3.00 10.02 -16.19
C GLY A 328 1.57 9.45 -16.14
N SER A 329 1.29 8.38 -16.90
CA SER A 329 0.06 7.60 -16.77
C SER A 329 0.10 6.79 -15.48
N ALA A 330 -1.06 6.43 -14.95
CA ALA A 330 -1.16 5.47 -13.86
C ALA A 330 -1.51 4.08 -14.39
N VAL A 331 -1.09 3.07 -13.63
CA VAL A 331 -1.53 1.69 -13.77
C VAL A 331 -2.37 1.38 -12.53
N VAL A 332 -3.54 0.84 -12.72
CA VAL A 332 -4.42 0.36 -11.65
C VAL A 332 -4.52 -1.16 -11.73
N ALA A 333 -4.40 -1.82 -10.58
CA ALA A 333 -4.66 -3.26 -10.43
C ALA A 333 -5.72 -3.48 -9.36
N TRP A 334 -6.57 -4.49 -9.52
CA TRP A 334 -7.62 -4.83 -8.55
C TRP A 334 -7.96 -6.31 -8.56
N GLU A 335 -8.63 -6.77 -7.50
CA GLU A 335 -9.24 -8.10 -7.45
C GLU A 335 -10.53 -8.12 -8.26
N SER A 336 -10.73 -9.11 -9.13
CA SER A 336 -11.98 -9.37 -9.82
C SER A 336 -12.12 -10.88 -10.09
N LYS A 337 -13.18 -11.50 -9.59
CA LYS A 337 -13.53 -12.92 -9.84
C LYS A 337 -12.39 -13.92 -9.57
N GLY A 338 -11.58 -13.65 -8.54
CA GLY A 338 -10.44 -14.49 -8.16
C GLY A 338 -9.17 -14.26 -9.00
N ALA A 339 -9.17 -13.32 -9.93
CA ALA A 339 -8.02 -12.89 -10.70
C ALA A 339 -7.54 -11.50 -10.26
N ILE A 340 -6.33 -11.12 -10.67
CA ILE A 340 -5.87 -9.74 -10.66
C ILE A 340 -6.06 -9.16 -12.06
N VAL A 341 -6.81 -8.08 -12.14
CA VAL A 341 -7.02 -7.31 -13.37
C VAL A 341 -6.18 -6.06 -13.32
N ILE A 342 -5.51 -5.71 -14.42
CA ILE A 342 -4.59 -4.58 -14.51
C ILE A 342 -4.93 -3.75 -15.74
N ARG A 343 -4.98 -2.42 -15.58
CA ARG A 343 -5.27 -1.49 -16.67
C ARG A 343 -4.43 -0.22 -16.55
N LYS A 344 -3.90 0.26 -17.67
CA LYS A 344 -3.26 1.57 -17.76
C LYS A 344 -4.33 2.65 -17.96
N ILE A 345 -4.23 3.74 -17.19
CA ILE A 345 -5.12 4.90 -17.23
C ILE A 345 -4.31 6.18 -17.48
N ARG A 346 -4.87 7.12 -18.23
CA ARG A 346 -4.19 8.37 -18.63
C ARG A 346 -4.86 9.59 -18.04
#